data_e3a57fd5d4cbe36dcc1e9bf2d62b6106
#
_entry.id   e3a57fd5d4cbe36dcc1e9bf2d62b6106
#
_cell.length_a   1.000
_cell.length_b   1.000
_cell.length_c   1.000
_cell.angle_alpha   90.00
_cell.angle_beta   90.00
_cell.angle_gamma   90.00
#
_symmetry.space_group_name_H-M   'P 1'
#
loop_
_entity.id
_entity.type
_entity.pdbx_description
1 polymer ?
#
loop_
_entity_poly.entity_id
_entity_poly.type
_entity_poly.pdbx_seq_one_letter_code
_entity_poly.pdbx_strand_id
1 'polypeptide(L)' 'MKNNFYKNNDTNQIWWVDNPEKIGEYLFTFDKKKIYNLFEDYPYNLTKEQKEIFDKENPYWKEFFKDRNN' A
#
# COMPACT_ATOMS: atom_id res chain seq x y z
N MET A 1 -16.82 -11.74 5.38
CA MET A 1 -15.41 -11.98 5.14
C MET A 1 -14.55 -11.03 5.88
N LYS A 2 -13.45 -11.51 6.39
CA LYS A 2 -12.56 -10.69 7.17
C LYS A 2 -11.30 -10.39 6.40
N ASN A 3 -10.91 -9.13 6.43
CA ASN A 3 -9.61 -8.73 5.95
C ASN A 3 -8.62 -8.81 7.09
N ASN A 4 -7.47 -9.41 6.83
CA ASN A 4 -6.43 -9.49 7.83
C ASN A 4 -5.42 -8.39 7.54
N PHE A 5 -5.16 -7.57 8.53
CA PHE A 5 -4.21 -6.48 8.41
C PHE A 5 -2.91 -6.85 9.10
N TYR A 6 -1.80 -6.59 8.43
CA TYR A 6 -0.50 -6.90 9.02
C TYR A 6 0.53 -5.86 8.60
N LYS A 7 1.54 -5.70 9.44
CA LYS A 7 2.69 -4.85 9.18
C LYS A 7 3.93 -5.71 9.02
N ASN A 8 4.89 -5.20 8.24
CA ASN A 8 6.17 -5.90 8.12
C ASN A 8 6.96 -5.84 9.42
N ASN A 9 6.81 -4.75 10.18
CA ASN A 9 7.40 -4.63 11.50
C ASN A 9 6.65 -3.52 12.24
N ASP A 10 6.99 -3.35 13.51
CA ASP A 10 6.25 -2.43 14.38
C ASP A 10 6.44 -0.96 14.01
N THR A 11 7.48 -0.64 13.29
CA THR A 11 7.76 0.76 12.93
C THR A 11 7.10 1.18 11.64
N ASN A 12 6.54 0.24 10.90
CA ASN A 12 5.83 0.56 9.67
C ASN A 12 4.52 1.26 9.97
N GLN A 13 4.15 2.19 9.12
CA GLN A 13 2.88 2.89 9.25
C GLN A 13 1.81 2.34 8.32
N ILE A 14 2.21 1.46 7.41
CA ILE A 14 1.31 0.89 6.44
C ILE A 14 0.92 -0.52 6.87
N TRP A 15 -0.36 -0.77 6.82
CA TRP A 15 -0.91 -2.10 7.05
C TRP A 15 -1.23 -2.71 5.70
N TRP A 16 -0.71 -3.90 5.46
CA TRP A 16 -1.06 -4.64 4.26
C TRP A 16 -2.30 -5.48 4.51
N VAL A 17 -3.09 -5.66 3.49
CA VAL A 17 -4.34 -6.41 3.60
C VAL A 17 -4.15 -7.79 3.00
N ASP A 18 -4.43 -8.81 3.78
CA ASP A 18 -4.39 -10.19 3.33
C ASP A 18 -5.83 -10.66 3.16
N ASN A 19 -6.34 -10.57 1.95
CA ASN A 19 -7.72 -10.94 1.64
C ASN A 19 -7.71 -12.10 0.67
N PRO A 20 -8.09 -13.31 1.12
CA PRO A 20 -8.05 -14.49 0.27
C PRO A 20 -8.98 -14.41 -0.93
N GLU A 21 -9.99 -13.55 -0.89
CA GLU A 21 -10.89 -13.39 -2.02
C GLU A 21 -10.30 -12.48 -3.10
N LYS A 22 -9.25 -11.78 -2.77
CA LYS A 22 -8.61 -10.85 -3.69
C LYS A 22 -7.18 -11.27 -3.96
N ILE A 23 -7.00 -12.53 -4.26
CA ILE A 23 -5.67 -13.07 -4.53
C ILE A 23 -5.07 -12.34 -5.73
N GLY A 24 -3.81 -11.92 -5.58
CA GLY A 24 -3.12 -11.23 -6.65
C GLY A 24 -3.24 -9.73 -6.60
N GLU A 25 -4.06 -9.20 -5.71
CA GLU A 25 -4.17 -7.77 -5.52
C GLU A 25 -3.33 -7.33 -4.32
N TYR A 26 -2.71 -6.17 -4.47
CA TYR A 26 -1.91 -5.62 -3.38
C TYR A 26 -2.69 -4.49 -2.75
N LEU A 27 -3.28 -4.76 -1.59
CA LEU A 27 -4.11 -3.81 -0.87
C LEU A 27 -3.39 -3.36 0.39
N PHE A 28 -3.56 -2.09 0.72
CA PHE A 28 -2.93 -1.55 1.93
C PHE A 28 -3.77 -0.42 2.49
N THR A 29 -3.49 -0.08 3.75
CA THR A 29 -4.20 0.99 4.42
C THR A 29 -3.26 1.66 5.43
N PHE A 30 -3.54 2.91 5.74
CA PHE A 30 -2.77 3.66 6.73
C PHE A 30 -3.42 3.65 8.10
N ASP A 31 -4.75 3.45 8.14
CA ASP A 31 -5.49 3.54 9.40
C ASP A 31 -6.50 2.42 9.56
N LYS A 32 -6.46 1.41 8.71
CA LYS A 32 -7.38 0.28 8.69
C LYS A 32 -8.82 0.69 8.38
N LYS A 33 -9.04 1.91 7.91
CA LYS A 33 -10.37 2.38 7.58
C LYS A 33 -10.59 2.46 6.09
N LYS A 34 -9.69 3.13 5.39
CA LYS A 34 -9.76 3.19 3.94
C LYS A 34 -8.68 2.31 3.35
N ILE A 35 -9.08 1.41 2.48
CA ILE A 35 -8.16 0.47 1.85
C ILE A 35 -7.84 0.97 0.45
N TYR A 36 -6.57 0.96 0.13
CA TYR A 36 -6.07 1.39 -1.18
C TYR A 36 -5.58 0.19 -1.96
N ASN A 37 -5.76 0.26 -3.27
CA ASN A 37 -5.20 -0.76 -4.16
C ASN A 37 -3.91 -0.21 -4.75
N LEU A 38 -2.82 -0.96 -4.62
CA LEU A 38 -1.51 -0.49 -5.05
C LEU A 38 -1.49 -0.08 -6.52
N PHE A 39 -2.11 -0.87 -7.37
CA PHE A 39 -2.05 -0.61 -8.81
C PHE A 39 -3.10 0.38 -9.30
N GLU A 40 -4.10 0.67 -8.48
CA GLU A 40 -5.15 1.62 -8.86
C GLU A 40 -5.05 2.95 -8.15
N ASP A 41 -4.59 2.95 -6.91
CA ASP A 41 -4.59 4.15 -6.10
C ASP A 41 -3.22 4.80 -5.95
N TYR A 42 -2.18 4.03 -6.06
CA TYR A 42 -0.83 4.58 -5.96
C TYR A 42 -0.40 5.10 -7.32
N PRO A 43 0.21 6.26 -7.39
CA PRO A 43 0.42 7.25 -6.32
C PRO A 43 -0.63 8.37 -6.30
N TYR A 44 -1.51 8.39 -7.27
CA TYR A 44 -2.33 9.58 -7.55
C TYR A 44 -3.45 9.80 -6.55
N ASN A 45 -3.97 8.74 -5.97
CA ASN A 45 -5.04 8.88 -4.99
C ASN A 45 -4.54 8.98 -3.57
N LEU A 46 -3.23 9.05 -3.39
CA LEU A 46 -2.63 9.25 -2.08
C LEU A 46 -2.29 10.72 -1.90
N THR A 47 -2.36 11.19 -0.65
CA THR A 47 -1.86 12.52 -0.36
C THR A 47 -0.35 12.53 -0.47
N LYS A 48 0.22 13.72 -0.50
CA LYS A 48 1.68 13.84 -0.58
C LYS A 48 2.34 13.14 0.60
N GLU A 49 1.77 13.33 1.79
CA GLU A 49 2.32 12.70 2.99
C GLU A 49 2.21 11.19 2.93
N GLN A 50 1.07 10.68 2.46
CA GLN A 50 0.88 9.24 2.34
C GLN A 50 1.85 8.63 1.34
N LYS A 51 2.06 9.31 0.22
CA LYS A 51 3.00 8.84 -0.78
C LYS A 51 4.42 8.80 -0.23
N GLU A 52 4.80 9.80 0.54
CA GLU A 52 6.13 9.83 1.14
C GLU A 52 6.32 8.68 2.12
N ILE A 53 5.29 8.41 2.92
CA ILE A 53 5.33 7.29 3.85
C ILE A 53 5.47 5.97 3.09
N PHE A 54 4.67 5.81 2.06
CA PHE A 54 4.71 4.60 1.26
C PHE A 54 6.08 4.40 0.63
N ASP A 55 6.62 5.45 0.02
CA ASP A 55 7.90 5.36 -0.67
C ASP A 55 9.03 5.02 0.29
N LYS A 56 8.96 5.56 1.49
CA LYS A 56 9.97 5.31 2.50
C LYS A 56 9.95 3.86 2.98
N GLU A 57 8.76 3.33 3.16
CA GLU A 57 8.61 1.96 3.67
C GLU A 57 8.74 0.92 2.58
N ASN A 58 8.51 1.30 1.34
CA ASN A 58 8.49 0.35 0.23
C ASN A 58 9.31 0.87 -0.95
N PRO A 59 10.64 0.97 -0.78
CA PRO A 59 11.49 1.48 -1.87
C PRO A 59 11.42 0.61 -3.12
N TYR A 60 11.17 -0.68 -2.97
CA TYR A 60 11.00 -1.58 -4.10
C TYR A 60 9.86 -1.11 -5.01
N TRP A 61 8.71 -0.81 -4.41
CA TRP A 61 7.56 -0.38 -5.19
C TRP A 61 7.75 1.00 -5.76
N LYS A 62 8.45 1.87 -5.05
CA LYS A 62 8.76 3.20 -5.56
C LYS A 62 9.55 3.08 -6.87
N GLU A 63 10.56 2.23 -6.89
CA GLU A 63 11.36 2.05 -8.09
C GLU A 63 10.56 1.36 -9.18
N PHE A 64 9.72 0.41 -8.82
CA PHE A 64 8.88 -0.29 -9.78
C PHE A 64 7.97 0.69 -10.52
N PHE A 65 7.29 1.55 -9.77
CA PHE A 65 6.37 2.51 -10.37
C PHE A 65 7.06 3.68 -11.03
N LYS A 66 8.27 3.96 -10.65
CA LYS A 66 9.04 5.00 -11.31
C LYS A 66 9.21 4.70 -12.78
N ASP A 67 9.50 3.46 -13.10
CA ASP A 67 9.65 3.05 -14.49
C ASP A 67 8.33 3.05 -15.23
N ARG A 68 7.24 2.75 -14.53
CA ARG A 68 5.94 2.63 -15.19
C ARG A 68 5.22 3.96 -15.37
N ASN A 69 5.59 4.96 -14.59
CA ASN A 69 4.90 6.25 -14.59
C ASN A 69 5.62 7.32 -15.39
N ASN A 70 6.58 6.95 -16.15
CA ASN A 70 7.30 7.89 -17.00
C ASN A 70 6.55 8.15 -18.30
#